data_e1d746710323eef50fde8bd71bf0c5b0
#
_entry.id   e1d746710323eef50fde8bd71bf0c5b0
#
_cell.length_a   1.000
_cell.length_b   1.000
_cell.length_c   1.000
_cell.angle_alpha   90.00
_cell.angle_beta   90.00
_cell.angle_gamma   90.00
#
_symmetry.space_group_name_H-M   'P 1'
#
loop_
_entity.id
_entity.type
_entity.pdbx_description
1 polymer ?
#
loop_
_entity_poly.entity_id
_entity_poly.type
_entity_poly.pdbx_seq_one_letter_code
_entity_poly.pdbx_strand_id
1 'polypeptide(L)'
;MDKKIDVLDFKKGVFVVNVIGIVFDTKTRTILIGKKENDPNVPKLSWCFPGGRPNHNEELEAAVKREVKEETGAIVESLGPIFARILPEHKNIIMIYYLCEFISQKDKKDDEFTELKWVKPEEVEKYFTTSFHPTLKEYILNLK
;
A
#
# COMPACT_ATOMS: atom_id res chain seq x y z
N MET A 1 8.37 -8.51 5.28
CA MET A 1 7.30 -9.05 6.14
C MET A 1 6.94 -8.07 7.23
N ASP A 2 5.66 -7.75 7.32
CA ASP A 2 5.18 -6.82 8.35
C ASP A 2 5.26 -7.49 9.72
N LYS A 3 5.99 -6.87 10.64
CA LYS A 3 6.02 -7.30 12.02
C LYS A 3 5.02 -6.49 12.81
N LYS A 4 4.43 -7.09 13.84
CA LYS A 4 3.65 -6.34 14.80
C LYS A 4 4.53 -5.26 15.40
N ILE A 5 4.02 -4.03 15.41
CA ILE A 5 4.74 -2.90 16.00
C ILE A 5 4.71 -3.06 17.52
N ASP A 6 5.90 -3.08 18.15
CA ASP A 6 5.99 -3.18 19.60
C ASP A 6 5.46 -1.90 20.24
N VAL A 7 4.68 -2.06 21.31
CA VAL A 7 4.16 -0.93 22.08
C VAL A 7 5.28 0.00 22.56
N LEU A 8 6.47 -0.54 22.83
CA LEU A 8 7.63 0.24 23.25
C LEU A 8 8.16 1.16 22.15
N ASP A 9 7.82 0.91 20.90
CA ASP A 9 8.19 1.78 19.77
C ASP A 9 7.32 3.04 19.73
N PHE A 10 6.22 3.06 20.47
CA PHE A 10 5.26 4.14 20.44
C PHE A 10 5.35 5.05 21.65
N LYS A 11 6.50 5.66 21.83
CA LYS A 11 6.60 6.78 22.74
C LYS A 11 5.85 7.97 22.15
N LYS A 12 5.40 8.88 23.03
CA LYS A 12 4.73 10.10 22.59
C LYS A 12 5.57 10.82 21.53
N GLY A 13 4.96 11.09 20.40
CA GLY A 13 5.63 11.77 19.27
C GLY A 13 6.41 10.85 18.34
N VAL A 14 6.42 9.54 18.56
CA VAL A 14 7.08 8.58 17.65
C VAL A 14 6.06 8.00 16.68
N PHE A 15 6.40 8.01 15.40
CA PHE A 15 5.56 7.46 14.33
C PHE A 15 6.33 6.43 13.53
N VAL A 16 5.59 5.45 13.02
CA VAL A 16 6.08 4.50 12.01
C VAL A 16 5.56 4.94 10.66
N VAL A 17 6.43 4.96 9.65
CA VAL A 17 6.06 5.35 8.29
C VAL A 17 5.85 4.11 7.44
N ASN A 18 4.71 4.02 6.76
CA ASN A 18 4.45 3.05 5.71
C ASN A 18 4.36 3.77 4.37
N VAL A 19 5.08 3.26 3.37
CA VAL A 19 4.97 3.71 1.98
C VAL A 19 4.07 2.75 1.24
N ILE A 20 3.09 3.28 0.53
CA ILE A 20 2.01 2.50 -0.09
C ILE A 20 2.00 2.79 -1.58
N GLY A 21 1.92 1.75 -2.40
CA GLY A 21 1.88 1.87 -3.85
C GLY A 21 0.48 1.72 -4.40
N ILE A 22 -0.01 2.75 -5.08
CA ILE A 22 -1.21 2.63 -5.91
C ILE A 22 -0.70 2.30 -7.31
N VAL A 23 -0.72 1.01 -7.63
CA VAL A 23 -0.17 0.48 -8.88
C VAL A 23 -1.24 0.51 -9.95
N PHE A 24 -1.05 1.35 -10.93
CA PHE A 24 -2.01 1.55 -12.03
C PHE A 24 -1.42 1.02 -13.35
N ASP A 25 -2.18 0.14 -14.01
CA ASP A 25 -1.86 -0.33 -15.35
C ASP A 25 -2.59 0.56 -16.37
N THR A 26 -1.84 1.35 -17.12
CA THR A 26 -2.40 2.28 -18.10
C THR A 26 -3.05 1.58 -19.29
N LYS A 27 -2.68 0.32 -19.55
CA LYS A 27 -3.26 -0.45 -20.66
C LYS A 27 -4.65 -0.97 -20.32
N THR A 28 -4.81 -1.55 -19.15
CA THR A 28 -6.09 -2.12 -18.70
C THR A 28 -6.92 -1.15 -17.88
N ARG A 29 -6.31 -0.06 -17.42
CA ARG A 29 -6.91 0.96 -16.55
C ARG A 29 -7.42 0.39 -15.24
N THR A 30 -6.60 -0.49 -14.65
CA THR A 30 -6.92 -1.17 -13.39
C THR A 30 -5.83 -0.94 -12.35
N ILE A 31 -6.20 -1.14 -11.09
CA ILE A 31 -5.34 -0.96 -9.93
C ILE A 31 -5.13 -2.30 -9.24
N LEU A 32 -3.90 -2.55 -8.83
CA LEU A 32 -3.51 -3.80 -8.17
C LEU A 32 -3.78 -3.71 -6.67
N ILE A 33 -4.54 -4.67 -6.16
CA ILE A 33 -4.77 -4.82 -4.72
C ILE A 33 -4.46 -6.24 -4.29
N GLY A 34 -4.17 -6.42 -3.02
CA GLY A 34 -3.84 -7.71 -2.43
C GLY A 34 -4.67 -7.99 -1.20
N LYS A 35 -4.96 -9.27 -0.97
CA LYS A 35 -5.70 -9.73 0.20
C LYS A 35 -4.73 -10.21 1.26
N LYS A 36 -4.84 -9.67 2.46
CA LYS A 36 -4.12 -10.12 3.65
C LYS A 36 -5.06 -10.84 4.60
N GLU A 37 -4.48 -11.73 5.40
CA GLU A 37 -5.18 -12.40 6.49
C GLU A 37 -4.38 -12.20 7.77
N ASN A 38 -5.09 -11.93 8.88
CA ASN A 38 -4.49 -11.82 10.21
C ASN A 38 -3.39 -10.75 10.31
N ASP A 39 -3.63 -9.56 9.76
CA ASP A 39 -2.67 -8.46 9.90
C ASP A 39 -2.44 -8.17 11.38
N PRO A 40 -1.18 -8.13 11.86
CA PRO A 40 -0.90 -7.98 13.29
C PRO A 40 -1.21 -6.58 13.84
N ASN A 41 -1.24 -5.56 13.01
CA ASN A 41 -1.46 -4.17 13.43
C ASN A 41 -2.89 -3.69 13.20
N VAL A 42 -3.55 -4.20 12.17
CA VAL A 42 -4.92 -3.82 11.80
C VAL A 42 -5.71 -5.09 11.50
N PRO A 43 -6.27 -5.76 12.53
CA PRO A 43 -6.95 -7.06 12.36
C PRO A 43 -8.11 -7.06 11.37
N LYS A 44 -8.76 -5.90 11.17
CA LYS A 44 -9.86 -5.77 10.20
C LYS A 44 -9.40 -5.76 8.75
N LEU A 45 -8.10 -5.58 8.52
CA LEU A 45 -7.56 -5.45 7.18
C LEU A 45 -7.76 -6.73 6.39
N SER A 46 -8.34 -6.61 5.19
CA SER A 46 -8.47 -7.70 4.25
C SER A 46 -7.78 -7.31 2.94
N TRP A 47 -8.46 -6.59 2.06
CA TRP A 47 -7.85 -6.08 0.84
C TRP A 47 -7.17 -4.75 1.10
N CYS A 48 -6.00 -4.55 0.49
CA CYS A 48 -5.26 -3.29 0.62
C CYS A 48 -4.32 -3.10 -0.56
N PHE A 49 -3.73 -1.91 -0.64
CA PHE A 49 -2.64 -1.63 -1.56
C PHE A 49 -1.35 -2.25 -1.04
N PRO A 50 -0.43 -2.67 -1.93
CA PRO A 50 0.88 -3.14 -1.50
C PRO A 50 1.70 -2.01 -0.89
N GLY A 51 2.55 -2.35 0.07
CA GLY A 51 3.41 -1.39 0.72
C GLY A 51 3.99 -1.92 2.01
N GLY A 52 4.75 -1.10 2.70
CA GLY A 52 5.38 -1.48 3.95
C GLY A 52 6.34 -0.41 4.44
N ARG A 53 7.24 -0.80 5.32
CA ARG A 53 8.18 0.12 5.94
C ARG A 53 9.43 0.31 5.10
N PRO A 54 9.93 1.54 4.96
CA PRO A 54 11.24 1.76 4.38
C PRO A 54 12.32 1.18 5.30
N ASN A 55 13.42 0.74 4.70
CA ASN A 55 14.62 0.38 5.45
C ASN A 55 15.39 1.65 5.81
N HIS A 56 16.26 1.55 6.82
CA HIS A 56 17.16 2.66 7.13
C HIS A 56 18.04 2.97 5.90
N ASN A 57 18.23 4.24 5.61
CA ASN A 57 19.01 4.73 4.47
C ASN A 57 18.43 4.39 3.10
N GLU A 58 17.19 3.97 3.05
CA GLU A 58 16.49 3.71 1.79
C GLU A 58 15.62 4.92 1.43
N GLU A 59 15.73 5.40 0.19
CA GLU A 59 14.83 6.44 -0.31
C GLU A 59 13.40 5.91 -0.31
N LEU A 60 12.43 6.78 0.00
CA LEU A 60 11.03 6.36 0.11
C LEU A 60 10.47 5.80 -1.20
N GLU A 61 10.85 6.38 -2.33
CA GLU A 61 10.43 5.85 -3.63
C GLU A 61 11.04 4.49 -3.94
N ALA A 62 12.30 4.27 -3.54
CA ALA A 62 12.92 2.96 -3.67
C ALA A 62 12.22 1.94 -2.77
N ALA A 63 11.83 2.36 -1.57
CA ALA A 63 11.11 1.49 -0.63
C ALA A 63 9.76 1.03 -1.18
N VAL A 64 8.97 1.95 -1.75
CA VAL A 64 7.66 1.56 -2.31
C VAL A 64 7.82 0.62 -3.50
N LYS A 65 8.80 0.85 -4.37
CA LYS A 65 9.08 -0.04 -5.50
C LYS A 65 9.48 -1.44 -5.01
N ARG A 66 10.35 -1.50 -4.00
CA ARG A 66 10.80 -2.76 -3.41
C ARG A 66 9.63 -3.53 -2.78
N GLU A 67 8.83 -2.86 -1.95
CA GLU A 67 7.70 -3.50 -1.27
C GLU A 67 6.66 -4.01 -2.28
N VAL A 68 6.35 -3.23 -3.30
CA VAL A 68 5.42 -3.64 -4.36
C VAL A 68 5.95 -4.90 -5.05
N LYS A 69 7.24 -4.91 -5.39
CA LYS A 69 7.86 -6.06 -6.06
C LYS A 69 7.85 -7.31 -5.19
N GLU A 70 8.21 -7.17 -3.91
CA GLU A 70 8.26 -8.30 -2.99
C GLU A 70 6.89 -8.93 -2.76
N GLU A 71 5.87 -8.09 -2.59
CA GLU A 71 4.53 -8.55 -2.24
C GLU A 71 3.69 -8.97 -3.45
N THR A 72 3.92 -8.37 -4.61
CA THR A 72 3.07 -8.60 -5.79
C THR A 72 3.81 -9.11 -7.01
N GLY A 73 5.12 -8.97 -7.06
CA GLY A 73 5.91 -9.25 -8.26
C GLY A 73 5.86 -8.14 -9.32
N ALA A 74 5.08 -7.09 -9.11
CA ALA A 74 4.96 -6.01 -10.08
C ALA A 74 6.21 -5.12 -10.07
N ILE A 75 6.74 -4.87 -11.26
CA ILE A 75 7.80 -3.88 -11.48
C ILE A 75 7.11 -2.57 -11.85
N VAL A 76 7.42 -1.52 -11.12
CA VAL A 76 6.75 -0.24 -11.28
C VAL A 76 7.73 0.92 -11.33
N GLU A 77 7.29 2.02 -11.93
CA GLU A 77 7.94 3.33 -11.79
C GLU A 77 7.11 4.19 -10.85
N SER A 78 7.77 4.83 -9.90
CA SER A 78 7.10 5.77 -9.00
C SER A 78 6.90 7.11 -9.70
N LEU A 79 5.68 7.61 -9.68
CA LEU A 79 5.34 8.94 -10.21
C LEU A 79 5.24 9.98 -9.08
N GLY A 80 5.65 9.60 -7.88
CA GLY A 80 5.69 10.47 -6.72
C GLY A 80 4.53 10.26 -5.74
N PRO A 81 4.65 10.88 -4.56
CA PRO A 81 3.60 10.80 -3.54
C PRO A 81 2.40 11.65 -3.94
N ILE A 82 1.20 11.13 -3.71
CA ILE A 82 -0.05 11.83 -4.04
C ILE A 82 -0.89 12.14 -2.81
N PHE A 83 -0.67 11.45 -1.70
CA PHE A 83 -1.46 11.63 -0.50
C PHE A 83 -0.73 11.08 0.71
N ALA A 84 -0.96 11.67 1.87
CA ALA A 84 -0.43 11.17 3.13
C ALA A 84 -1.44 11.41 4.25
N ARG A 85 -1.49 10.48 5.21
CA ARG A 85 -2.36 10.64 6.37
C ARG A 85 -1.87 9.80 7.55
N ILE A 86 -2.38 10.10 8.72
CA ILE A 86 -2.28 9.22 9.89
C ILE A 86 -3.39 8.19 9.76
N LEU A 87 -3.05 6.91 9.91
CA LEU A 87 -4.03 5.83 9.79
C LEU A 87 -5.02 5.87 10.96
N PRO A 88 -6.34 6.02 10.72
CA PRO A 88 -7.31 6.08 11.82
C PRO A 88 -7.34 4.81 12.68
N GLU A 89 -7.10 3.64 12.07
CA GLU A 89 -7.09 2.35 12.75
C GLU A 89 -5.85 2.15 13.62
N HIS A 90 -4.79 2.95 13.40
CA HIS A 90 -3.56 2.87 14.18
C HIS A 90 -2.82 4.21 14.13
N LYS A 91 -3.09 5.08 15.09
CA LYS A 91 -2.71 6.50 15.06
C LYS A 91 -1.21 6.80 15.08
N ASN A 92 -0.38 5.81 15.32
CA ASN A 92 1.08 5.98 15.24
C ASN A 92 1.65 5.62 13.88
N ILE A 93 0.79 5.25 12.92
CA ILE A 93 1.22 4.91 11.56
C ILE A 93 0.89 6.06 10.62
N ILE A 94 1.93 6.56 9.95
CA ILE A 94 1.80 7.52 8.85
C ILE A 94 1.83 6.74 7.55
N MET A 95 0.81 6.94 6.72
CA MET A 95 0.69 6.31 5.41
C MET A 95 1.03 7.35 4.34
N ILE A 96 2.01 7.06 3.50
CA ILE A 96 2.34 7.89 2.34
C ILE A 96 2.05 7.08 1.09
N TYR A 97 1.12 7.57 0.27
CA TYR A 97 0.66 6.88 -0.93
C TYR A 97 1.40 7.43 -2.15
N TYR A 98 1.96 6.52 -2.94
CA TYR A 98 2.68 6.82 -4.17
C TYR A 98 1.89 6.30 -5.36
N LEU A 99 1.73 7.12 -6.38
CA LEU A 99 1.22 6.65 -7.66
C LEU A 99 2.36 5.91 -8.36
N CYS A 100 2.09 4.67 -8.76
CA CYS A 100 3.08 3.81 -9.40
C CYS A 100 2.55 3.33 -10.75
N GLU A 101 3.33 3.52 -11.80
CA GLU A 101 2.99 3.02 -13.12
C GLU A 101 3.47 1.58 -13.26
N PHE A 102 2.56 0.68 -13.61
CA PHE A 102 2.89 -0.73 -13.84
C PHE A 102 3.71 -0.90 -15.11
N ILE A 103 4.85 -1.57 -15.02
CA ILE A 103 5.75 -1.83 -16.14
C ILE A 103 5.68 -3.30 -16.57
N SER A 104 5.87 -4.23 -15.64
CA SER A 104 5.88 -5.66 -15.95
C SER A 104 5.60 -6.49 -14.70
N GLN A 105 5.25 -7.76 -14.93
CA GLN A 105 4.95 -8.70 -13.85
C GLN A 105 6.05 -9.75 -13.73
N LYS A 106 6.55 -9.92 -12.51
CA LYS A 106 7.49 -10.99 -12.13
C LYS A 106 6.82 -11.83 -11.05
N ASP A 107 7.49 -12.89 -10.62
CA ASP A 107 7.01 -13.69 -9.50
C ASP A 107 7.18 -12.91 -8.19
N LYS A 108 6.18 -12.98 -7.32
CA LYS A 108 6.28 -12.35 -6.00
C LYS A 108 7.22 -13.15 -5.11
N LYS A 109 7.89 -12.46 -4.17
CA LYS A 109 8.90 -13.06 -3.31
C LYS A 109 8.40 -13.53 -1.96
N ASP A 110 7.29 -12.96 -1.48
CA ASP A 110 6.74 -13.31 -0.18
C ASP A 110 5.28 -13.74 -0.28
N ASP A 111 4.73 -14.25 0.82
CA ASP A 111 3.38 -14.77 0.88
C ASP A 111 2.45 -13.90 1.72
N GLU A 112 2.77 -12.62 1.90
CA GLU A 112 1.94 -11.73 2.69
C GLU A 112 0.55 -11.55 2.11
N PHE A 113 0.46 -11.49 0.78
CA PHE A 113 -0.84 -11.50 0.11
C PHE A 113 -1.23 -12.93 -0.27
N THR A 114 -2.41 -13.35 0.15
CA THR A 114 -2.96 -14.66 -0.20
C THR A 114 -3.61 -14.65 -1.57
N GLU A 115 -3.98 -13.47 -2.06
CA GLU A 115 -4.61 -13.28 -3.36
C GLU A 115 -4.26 -11.90 -3.90
N LEU A 116 -4.10 -11.78 -5.21
CA LEU A 116 -3.91 -10.51 -5.92
C LEU A 116 -5.05 -10.31 -6.90
N LYS A 117 -5.44 -9.06 -7.10
CA LYS A 117 -6.52 -8.72 -8.02
C LYS A 117 -6.28 -7.36 -8.66
N TRP A 118 -6.54 -7.30 -9.97
CA TRP A 118 -6.59 -6.04 -10.70
C TRP A 118 -8.06 -5.60 -10.77
N VAL A 119 -8.35 -4.40 -10.27
CA VAL A 119 -9.72 -3.89 -10.20
C VAL A 119 -9.81 -2.50 -10.81
N LYS A 120 -11.00 -2.16 -11.30
CA LYS A 120 -11.23 -0.82 -11.82
C LYS A 120 -11.22 0.21 -10.69
N PRO A 121 -10.80 1.46 -10.97
CA PRO A 121 -10.76 2.50 -9.93
C PRO A 121 -12.06 2.64 -9.15
N GLU A 122 -13.21 2.59 -9.81
CA GLU A 122 -14.51 2.72 -9.15
C GLU A 122 -14.89 1.52 -8.28
N GLU A 123 -14.16 0.43 -8.38
CA GLU A 123 -14.43 -0.79 -7.61
C GLU A 123 -13.53 -0.96 -6.39
N VAL A 124 -12.44 -0.20 -6.31
CA VAL A 124 -11.42 -0.38 -5.26
C VAL A 124 -12.03 -0.32 -3.86
N GLU A 125 -12.81 0.70 -3.58
CA GLU A 125 -13.36 0.92 -2.24
C GLU A 125 -14.24 -0.25 -1.76
N LYS A 126 -14.90 -0.93 -2.67
CA LYS A 126 -15.78 -2.06 -2.33
C LYS A 126 -15.05 -3.22 -1.67
N TYR A 127 -13.75 -3.35 -1.95
CA TYR A 127 -12.94 -4.43 -1.38
C TYR A 127 -12.36 -4.08 -0.01
N PHE A 128 -12.24 -2.80 0.31
CA PHE A 128 -11.58 -2.37 1.54
C PHE A 128 -12.52 -2.47 2.73
N THR A 129 -12.02 -3.06 3.81
CA THR A 129 -12.75 -3.21 5.09
C THR A 129 -12.30 -2.18 6.12
N THR A 130 -11.26 -1.42 5.80
CA THR A 130 -10.73 -0.34 6.65
C THR A 130 -11.14 1.01 6.08
N SER A 131 -10.75 2.08 6.78
CA SER A 131 -11.08 3.44 6.35
C SER A 131 -10.51 3.75 4.96
N PHE A 132 -11.29 4.47 4.18
CA PHE A 132 -10.89 4.90 2.84
C PHE A 132 -11.11 6.41 2.75
N HIS A 133 -10.01 7.16 2.73
CA HIS A 133 -10.09 8.62 2.81
C HIS A 133 -10.75 9.21 1.56
N PRO A 134 -11.69 10.18 1.70
CA PRO A 134 -12.38 10.78 0.56
C PRO A 134 -11.44 11.42 -0.48
N THR A 135 -10.36 12.06 -0.03
CA THR A 135 -9.39 12.68 -0.95
C THR A 135 -8.65 11.61 -1.77
N LEU A 136 -8.26 10.50 -1.12
CA LEU A 136 -7.64 9.39 -1.82
C LEU A 136 -8.59 8.77 -2.84
N LYS A 137 -9.87 8.62 -2.46
CA LYS A 137 -10.91 8.13 -3.36
C LYS A 137 -11.01 9.00 -4.61
N GLU A 138 -10.96 10.32 -4.44
CA GLU A 138 -11.01 11.26 -5.56
C GLU A 138 -9.84 11.08 -6.52
N TYR A 139 -8.62 10.94 -5.98
CA TYR A 139 -7.44 10.65 -6.81
C TYR A 139 -7.63 9.36 -7.61
N ILE A 140 -8.08 8.31 -6.95
CA ILE A 140 -8.25 7.00 -7.57
C ILE A 140 -9.31 7.05 -8.67
N LEU A 141 -10.44 7.70 -8.41
CA LEU A 141 -11.51 7.81 -9.41
C LEU A 141 -11.11 8.63 -10.65
N ASN A 142 -10.07 9.47 -10.54
CA ASN A 142 -9.54 10.23 -11.65
C ASN A 142 -8.48 9.48 -12.46
N LEU A 143 -8.09 8.27 -12.04
CA LEU A 143 -7.20 7.40 -12.81
C LEU A 143 -8.01 6.67 -13.87
N LYS A 144 -7.96 7.18 -15.09
CA LYS A 144 -8.74 6.63 -16.20
C LYS A 144 -7.87 6.29 -17.40
#